data_5da6ea3fe06597f89e556476eaac56e7
#
_entry.id   5da6ea3fe06597f89e556476eaac56e7
#
_cell.length_a   1.000
_cell.length_b   1.000
_cell.length_c   1.000
_cell.angle_alpha   90.00
_cell.angle_beta   90.00
_cell.angle_gamma   90.00
#
_symmetry.space_group_name_H-M   'P 1'
#
loop_
_entity.id
_entity.type
_entity.pdbx_description
1 polymer ?
#
loop_
_entity_poly.entity_id
_entity_poly.type
_entity_poly.pdbx_seq_one_letter_code
_entity_poly.pdbx_strand_id
1 'polypeptide(L)'
;MKQYEAVIRVMEENGGYATLGFLNQNVLKIADCKWGTKTPFASIRRIVQDDRFFFKIRPGLWALKSHRGKLPSEVLPSKDEPKELQEEYSHTYFQGLLVEIGNVRKYQTFVPNQDKNRLYLGKKLSAIASINDIHRFSFDHVVAKAKTIDVIWFNERDMPASVFEVEHSTDLRNSLLKFVELQDFNSKFRIVADTARTKEFHARLSLDAFRPISNRVKFWTYEEVADLHSKTSALAAVEAKLEL
;
A
#
# COMPACT_ATOMS: atom_id res chain seq x y z
N MET A 1 -18.38 -26.46 -0.83
CA MET A 1 -16.99 -26.07 -0.52
C MET A 1 -16.95 -25.42 0.85
N LYS A 2 -15.93 -25.71 1.69
CA LYS A 2 -15.71 -25.04 2.99
C LYS A 2 -15.08 -23.66 2.76
N GLN A 3 -15.25 -22.73 3.72
CA GLN A 3 -14.76 -21.34 3.58
C GLN A 3 -13.23 -21.23 3.40
N TYR A 4 -12.46 -22.06 4.11
CA TYR A 4 -10.99 -22.05 3.95
C TYR A 4 -10.55 -22.60 2.58
N GLU A 5 -11.30 -23.55 2.00
CA GLU A 5 -11.03 -24.07 0.65
C GLU A 5 -11.26 -22.99 -0.41
N ALA A 6 -12.28 -22.14 -0.23
CA ALA A 6 -12.52 -20.99 -1.11
C ALA A 6 -11.36 -19.98 -1.05
N VAL A 7 -10.80 -19.71 0.15
CA VAL A 7 -9.63 -18.85 0.30
C VAL A 7 -8.41 -19.47 -0.38
N ILE A 8 -8.16 -20.77 -0.18
CA ILE A 8 -7.04 -21.49 -0.82
C ILE A 8 -7.17 -21.38 -2.34
N ARG A 9 -8.35 -21.69 -2.90
CA ARG A 9 -8.60 -21.62 -4.35
C ARG A 9 -8.29 -20.25 -4.93
N VAL A 10 -8.78 -19.16 -4.32
CA VAL A 10 -8.51 -17.80 -4.77
C VAL A 10 -7.02 -17.48 -4.71
N MET A 11 -6.30 -17.96 -3.69
CA MET A 11 -4.85 -17.76 -3.60
C MET A 11 -4.09 -18.59 -4.65
N GLU A 12 -4.51 -19.84 -4.91
CA GLU A 12 -3.91 -20.69 -5.97
C GLU A 12 -4.06 -20.04 -7.35
N GLU A 13 -5.26 -19.55 -7.66
CA GLU A 13 -5.55 -18.82 -8.91
C GLU A 13 -4.70 -17.52 -9.04
N ASN A 14 -4.24 -16.96 -7.90
CA ASN A 14 -3.38 -15.77 -7.84
C ASN A 14 -1.88 -16.09 -7.60
N GLY A 15 -1.43 -17.31 -7.91
CA GLY A 15 -0.02 -17.69 -7.79
C GLY A 15 0.44 -18.09 -6.38
N GLY A 16 -0.50 -18.40 -5.48
CA GLY A 16 -0.23 -18.90 -4.13
C GLY A 16 -0.09 -17.83 -3.05
N TYR A 17 -0.34 -16.56 -3.36
CA TYR A 17 -0.30 -15.44 -2.40
C TYR A 17 -1.41 -14.43 -2.69
N ALA A 18 -1.77 -13.64 -1.68
CA ALA A 18 -2.73 -12.54 -1.85
C ALA A 18 -2.66 -11.54 -0.70
N THR A 19 -3.05 -10.29 -0.99
CA THR A 19 -3.38 -9.32 0.06
C THR A 19 -4.75 -9.64 0.66
N LEU A 20 -4.97 -9.24 1.92
CA LEU A 20 -6.32 -9.33 2.51
C LEU A 20 -7.35 -8.55 1.70
N GLY A 21 -6.95 -7.41 1.10
CA GLY A 21 -7.82 -6.64 0.23
C GLY A 21 -8.28 -7.42 -0.99
N PHE A 22 -7.34 -8.11 -1.66
CA PHE A 22 -7.64 -8.96 -2.81
C PHE A 22 -8.58 -10.12 -2.42
N LEU A 23 -8.34 -10.76 -1.28
CA LEU A 23 -9.21 -11.83 -0.78
C LEU A 23 -10.62 -11.33 -0.47
N ASN A 24 -10.75 -10.15 0.16
CA ASN A 24 -12.03 -9.52 0.46
C ASN A 24 -12.87 -9.26 -0.81
N GLN A 25 -12.23 -8.93 -1.91
CA GLN A 25 -12.88 -8.66 -3.19
C GLN A 25 -13.29 -9.93 -3.96
N ASN A 26 -12.55 -11.05 -3.77
CA ASN A 26 -12.69 -12.20 -4.67
C ASN A 26 -13.24 -13.45 -4.01
N VAL A 27 -12.95 -13.71 -2.74
CA VAL A 27 -13.39 -14.97 -2.08
C VAL A 27 -14.91 -15.10 -1.99
N LEU A 28 -15.63 -13.99 -1.81
CA LEU A 28 -17.08 -14.00 -1.70
C LEU A 28 -17.80 -14.22 -3.05
N LYS A 29 -17.07 -14.15 -4.17
CA LYS A 29 -17.57 -14.42 -5.52
C LYS A 29 -17.61 -15.92 -5.85
N ILE A 30 -16.99 -16.78 -5.03
CA ILE A 30 -16.98 -18.23 -5.24
C ILE A 30 -18.38 -18.79 -4.98
N ALA A 31 -19.08 -19.15 -6.06
CA ALA A 31 -20.48 -19.57 -6.02
C ALA A 31 -20.72 -20.82 -5.15
N ASP A 32 -19.79 -21.78 -5.17
CA ASP A 32 -19.89 -23.05 -4.44
C ASP A 32 -19.63 -22.93 -2.93
N CYS A 33 -19.33 -21.71 -2.43
CA CYS A 33 -19.07 -21.47 -1.02
C CYS A 33 -20.15 -20.60 -0.39
N LYS A 34 -20.84 -21.15 0.60
CA LYS A 34 -21.84 -20.38 1.38
C LYS A 34 -21.20 -19.71 2.57
N TRP A 35 -21.40 -18.39 2.67
CA TRP A 35 -20.94 -17.56 3.79
C TRP A 35 -22.11 -17.26 4.73
N GLY A 36 -22.37 -18.18 5.68
CA GLY A 36 -23.47 -18.04 6.65
C GLY A 36 -23.21 -17.05 7.79
N THR A 37 -22.08 -16.32 7.75
CA THR A 37 -21.71 -15.33 8.77
C THR A 37 -22.14 -13.91 8.37
N LYS A 38 -22.48 -13.10 9.38
CA LYS A 38 -22.76 -11.66 9.20
C LYS A 38 -21.47 -10.83 8.96
N THR A 39 -20.29 -11.41 9.25
CA THR A 39 -19.00 -10.74 9.15
C THR A 39 -18.00 -11.54 8.30
N PRO A 40 -18.25 -11.69 6.98
CA PRO A 40 -17.44 -12.54 6.12
C PRO A 40 -15.98 -12.08 6.03
N PHE A 41 -15.70 -10.79 6.02
CA PHE A 41 -14.33 -10.25 5.97
C PHE A 41 -13.52 -10.58 7.24
N ALA A 42 -14.15 -10.57 8.41
CA ALA A 42 -13.51 -11.02 9.65
C ALA A 42 -13.21 -12.53 9.59
N SER A 43 -14.10 -13.32 8.99
CA SER A 43 -13.88 -14.75 8.76
C SER A 43 -12.71 -15.01 7.82
N ILE A 44 -12.60 -14.29 6.69
CA ILE A 44 -11.46 -14.38 5.78
C ILE A 44 -10.15 -14.06 6.52
N ARG A 45 -10.13 -12.96 7.30
CA ARG A 45 -8.96 -12.57 8.09
C ARG A 45 -8.57 -13.65 9.11
N ARG A 46 -9.52 -14.33 9.74
CA ARG A 46 -9.28 -15.44 10.65
C ARG A 46 -8.75 -16.68 9.93
N ILE A 47 -9.29 -17.00 8.75
CA ILE A 47 -8.91 -18.17 7.96
C ILE A 47 -7.43 -18.09 7.57
N VAL A 48 -6.95 -16.95 7.06
CA VAL A 48 -5.55 -16.80 6.66
C VAL A 48 -4.55 -16.87 7.83
N GLN A 49 -5.03 -16.79 9.08
CA GLN A 49 -4.21 -17.00 10.29
C GLN A 49 -4.05 -18.48 10.66
N ASP A 50 -4.72 -19.40 9.95
CA ASP A 50 -4.54 -20.83 10.16
C ASP A 50 -3.18 -21.28 9.61
N ASP A 51 -2.24 -21.52 10.51
CA ASP A 51 -0.86 -21.86 10.19
C ASP A 51 -0.69 -23.24 9.55
N ARG A 52 -1.71 -24.07 9.50
CA ARG A 52 -1.70 -25.33 8.75
C ARG A 52 -1.56 -25.11 7.24
N PHE A 53 -2.17 -24.05 6.71
CA PHE A 53 -2.26 -23.78 5.27
C PHE A 53 -1.54 -22.51 4.86
N PHE A 54 -1.51 -21.49 5.72
CA PHE A 54 -1.08 -20.15 5.37
C PHE A 54 0.12 -19.69 6.20
N PHE A 55 0.82 -18.68 5.70
CA PHE A 55 1.79 -17.92 6.48
C PHE A 55 1.78 -16.44 6.05
N LYS A 56 2.07 -15.57 6.99
CA LYS A 56 2.19 -14.13 6.76
C LYS A 56 3.57 -13.82 6.19
N ILE A 57 3.62 -13.06 5.10
CA ILE A 57 4.87 -12.57 4.49
C ILE A 57 5.21 -11.21 5.08
N ARG A 58 4.26 -10.27 5.02
CA ARG A 58 4.37 -8.90 5.55
C ARG A 58 2.98 -8.37 5.92
N PRO A 59 2.84 -7.18 6.53
CA PRO A 59 1.53 -6.63 6.87
C PRO A 59 0.57 -6.68 5.68
N GLY A 60 -0.59 -7.32 5.88
CA GLY A 60 -1.62 -7.47 4.86
C GLY A 60 -1.38 -8.50 3.76
N LEU A 61 -0.20 -9.13 3.66
CA LEU A 61 0.17 -10.09 2.63
C LEU A 61 0.35 -11.50 3.20
N TRP A 62 -0.35 -12.46 2.62
CA TRP A 62 -0.36 -13.87 3.02
C TRP A 62 -0.06 -14.79 1.85
N ALA A 63 0.49 -15.96 2.12
CA ALA A 63 0.75 -16.99 1.11
C ALA A 63 0.39 -18.39 1.61
N LEU A 64 0.21 -19.30 0.65
CA LEU A 64 0.03 -20.72 0.90
C LEU A 64 1.37 -21.38 1.23
N LYS A 65 1.42 -22.19 2.28
CA LYS A 65 2.62 -22.99 2.62
C LYS A 65 3.04 -23.93 1.49
N SER A 66 2.09 -24.50 0.76
CA SER A 66 2.31 -25.34 -0.41
C SER A 66 3.02 -24.64 -1.57
N HIS A 67 2.99 -23.30 -1.62
CA HIS A 67 3.61 -22.51 -2.68
C HIS A 67 4.91 -21.83 -2.27
N ARG A 68 5.38 -22.02 -1.02
CA ARG A 68 6.52 -21.27 -0.45
C ARG A 68 7.77 -21.28 -1.32
N GLY A 69 8.10 -22.41 -1.96
CA GLY A 69 9.27 -22.53 -2.84
C GLY A 69 9.06 -22.05 -4.28
N LYS A 70 7.87 -21.55 -4.60
CA LYS A 70 7.49 -21.09 -5.96
C LYS A 70 7.13 -19.61 -6.00
N LEU A 71 7.18 -18.93 -4.86
CA LEU A 71 6.84 -17.51 -4.78
C LEU A 71 7.92 -16.65 -5.44
N PRO A 72 7.54 -15.59 -6.17
CA PRO A 72 8.49 -14.64 -6.74
C PRO A 72 9.30 -13.92 -5.64
N SER A 73 10.53 -13.52 -5.96
CA SER A 73 11.44 -12.85 -5.00
C SER A 73 10.88 -11.53 -4.47
N GLU A 74 10.17 -10.77 -5.28
CA GLU A 74 9.54 -9.51 -4.83
C GLU A 74 8.41 -9.76 -3.80
N VAL A 75 7.83 -10.96 -3.79
CA VAL A 75 6.80 -11.37 -2.81
C VAL A 75 7.47 -11.95 -1.56
N LEU A 76 8.32 -12.95 -1.74
CA LEU A 76 9.06 -13.61 -0.66
C LEU A 76 10.56 -13.64 -0.99
N PRO A 77 11.33 -12.60 -0.60
CA PRO A 77 12.76 -12.56 -0.82
C PRO A 77 13.47 -13.76 -0.18
N SER A 78 14.51 -14.24 -0.83
CA SER A 78 15.43 -15.20 -0.22
C SER A 78 16.17 -14.56 0.97
N LYS A 79 16.54 -15.35 1.95
CA LYS A 79 17.37 -14.88 3.08
C LYS A 79 18.76 -14.43 2.64
N ASP A 80 19.24 -14.94 1.52
CA ASP A 80 20.56 -14.67 0.96
C ASP A 80 20.57 -13.43 0.04
N GLU A 81 19.39 -12.85 -0.27
CA GLU A 81 19.32 -11.63 -1.05
C GLU A 81 19.86 -10.42 -0.26
N PRO A 82 20.54 -9.48 -0.94
CA PRO A 82 21.02 -8.24 -0.32
C PRO A 82 19.92 -7.51 0.44
N LYS A 83 20.27 -6.94 1.58
CA LYS A 83 19.29 -6.23 2.44
C LYS A 83 18.63 -5.06 1.70
N GLU A 84 19.40 -4.35 0.88
CA GLU A 84 18.93 -3.24 0.06
C GLU A 84 17.81 -3.67 -0.89
N LEU A 85 17.92 -4.86 -1.49
CA LEU A 85 16.91 -5.40 -2.40
C LEU A 85 15.65 -5.83 -1.63
N GLN A 86 15.81 -6.42 -0.44
CA GLN A 86 14.67 -6.75 0.42
C GLN A 86 13.92 -5.50 0.88
N GLU A 87 14.64 -4.41 1.19
CA GLU A 87 14.06 -3.11 1.51
C GLU A 87 13.35 -2.50 0.30
N GLU A 88 13.91 -2.62 -0.91
CA GLU A 88 13.28 -2.17 -2.16
C GLU A 88 11.96 -2.90 -2.42
N TYR A 89 11.91 -4.22 -2.27
CA TYR A 89 10.68 -4.98 -2.41
C TYR A 89 9.62 -4.57 -1.39
N SER A 90 10.04 -4.31 -0.16
CA SER A 90 9.14 -3.83 0.88
C SER A 90 8.63 -2.43 0.59
N HIS A 91 9.50 -1.51 0.15
CA HIS A 91 9.16 -0.15 -0.29
C HIS A 91 8.10 -0.19 -1.41
N THR A 92 8.39 -0.93 -2.47
CA THR A 92 7.48 -1.10 -3.61
C THR A 92 6.14 -1.68 -3.21
N TYR A 93 6.12 -2.63 -2.26
CA TYR A 93 4.89 -3.20 -1.74
C TYR A 93 4.00 -2.14 -1.09
N PHE A 94 4.53 -1.28 -0.22
CA PHE A 94 3.74 -0.24 0.43
C PHE A 94 3.34 0.89 -0.53
N GLN A 95 4.20 1.25 -1.52
CA GLN A 95 3.78 2.13 -2.61
C GLN A 95 2.56 1.55 -3.34
N GLY A 96 2.58 0.26 -3.70
CA GLY A 96 1.47 -0.40 -4.37
C GLY A 96 0.18 -0.39 -3.55
N LEU A 97 0.25 -0.68 -2.23
CA LEU A 97 -0.93 -0.57 -1.35
C LEU A 97 -1.52 0.84 -1.34
N LEU A 98 -0.66 1.87 -1.26
CA LEU A 98 -1.11 3.27 -1.29
C LEU A 98 -1.76 3.64 -2.62
N VAL A 99 -1.21 3.17 -3.74
CA VAL A 99 -1.80 3.37 -5.07
C VAL A 99 -3.19 2.70 -5.15
N GLU A 100 -3.32 1.44 -4.74
CA GLU A 100 -4.62 0.74 -4.74
C GLU A 100 -5.65 1.43 -3.84
N ILE A 101 -5.26 1.89 -2.64
CA ILE A 101 -6.14 2.66 -1.75
C ILE A 101 -6.62 3.95 -2.44
N GLY A 102 -5.70 4.68 -3.09
CA GLY A 102 -6.02 5.91 -3.80
C GLY A 102 -7.02 5.68 -4.93
N ASN A 103 -6.79 4.66 -5.75
CA ASN A 103 -7.65 4.28 -6.87
C ASN A 103 -9.07 3.92 -6.39
N VAL A 104 -9.18 3.08 -5.35
CA VAL A 104 -10.50 2.73 -4.79
C VAL A 104 -11.24 3.96 -4.25
N ARG A 105 -10.49 4.94 -3.70
CA ARG A 105 -11.04 6.21 -3.21
C ARG A 105 -11.26 7.27 -4.29
N LYS A 106 -11.14 6.89 -5.57
CA LYS A 106 -11.36 7.77 -6.73
C LYS A 106 -10.37 8.93 -6.85
N TYR A 107 -9.18 8.81 -6.24
CA TYR A 107 -8.07 9.72 -6.51
C TYR A 107 -7.32 9.28 -7.77
N GLN A 108 -6.74 10.24 -8.47
CA GLN A 108 -5.72 9.94 -9.46
C GLN A 108 -4.39 9.69 -8.71
N THR A 109 -3.73 8.57 -9.00
CA THR A 109 -2.53 8.13 -8.29
C THR A 109 -1.30 8.20 -9.19
N PHE A 110 -0.22 8.74 -8.63
CA PHE A 110 1.07 8.89 -9.31
C PHE A 110 2.18 8.19 -8.52
N VAL A 111 3.13 7.61 -9.24
CA VAL A 111 4.41 7.10 -8.72
C VAL A 111 5.57 7.68 -9.53
N PRO A 112 6.78 7.92 -8.92
CA PRO A 112 7.90 8.55 -9.59
C PRO A 112 8.49 7.66 -10.68
N ASN A 113 9.10 8.27 -11.69
CA ASN A 113 9.64 7.59 -12.87
C ASN A 113 10.63 6.46 -12.53
N GLN A 114 11.44 6.65 -11.47
CA GLN A 114 12.41 5.68 -11.00
C GLN A 114 11.77 4.38 -10.49
N ASP A 115 10.51 4.43 -10.01
CA ASP A 115 9.82 3.29 -9.39
C ASP A 115 8.80 2.64 -10.33
N LYS A 116 8.43 3.28 -11.45
CA LYS A 116 7.38 2.83 -12.38
C LYS A 116 7.52 1.39 -12.84
N ASN A 117 8.77 0.91 -13.01
CA ASN A 117 9.05 -0.44 -13.49
C ASN A 117 9.22 -1.47 -12.37
N ARG A 118 9.21 -1.06 -11.10
CA ARG A 118 9.29 -1.97 -9.96
C ARG A 118 8.04 -2.83 -9.88
N LEU A 119 8.20 -4.08 -9.42
CA LEU A 119 7.12 -5.06 -9.37
C LEU A 119 6.41 -5.02 -8.01
N TYR A 120 5.14 -4.72 -8.05
CA TYR A 120 4.19 -4.89 -6.96
C TYR A 120 3.32 -6.11 -7.25
N LEU A 121 3.55 -7.21 -6.54
CA LEU A 121 2.78 -8.45 -6.65
C LEU A 121 2.59 -8.92 -8.11
N GLY A 122 3.69 -8.95 -8.87
CA GLY A 122 3.73 -9.38 -10.28
C GLY A 122 3.31 -8.31 -11.30
N LYS A 123 2.90 -7.12 -10.88
CA LYS A 123 2.53 -6.01 -11.76
C LYS A 123 3.49 -4.83 -11.60
N LYS A 124 3.82 -4.14 -12.68
CA LYS A 124 4.57 -2.88 -12.57
C LYS A 124 3.73 -1.83 -11.84
N LEU A 125 4.37 -0.98 -11.03
CA LEU A 125 3.68 0.14 -10.39
C LEU A 125 3.01 1.06 -11.41
N SER A 126 3.61 1.27 -12.59
CA SER A 126 3.00 2.03 -13.70
C SER A 126 1.71 1.40 -14.25
N ALA A 127 1.52 0.11 -14.09
CA ALA A 127 0.31 -0.57 -14.56
C ALA A 127 -0.87 -0.45 -13.58
N ILE A 128 -0.60 -0.06 -12.33
CA ILE A 128 -1.63 0.14 -11.31
C ILE A 128 -1.86 1.62 -10.97
N ALA A 129 -0.85 2.49 -11.17
CA ALA A 129 -1.02 3.93 -11.04
C ALA A 129 -1.98 4.46 -12.11
N SER A 130 -2.87 5.39 -11.77
CA SER A 130 -3.90 5.87 -12.69
C SER A 130 -3.41 6.96 -13.65
N ILE A 131 -2.31 7.66 -13.32
CA ILE A 131 -1.67 8.64 -14.21
C ILE A 131 -0.19 8.35 -14.40
N ASN A 132 0.29 8.54 -15.65
CA ASN A 132 1.69 8.28 -16.02
C ASN A 132 2.61 9.46 -15.73
N ASP A 133 2.10 10.67 -15.71
CA ASP A 133 2.85 11.87 -15.36
C ASP A 133 1.98 12.78 -14.48
N ILE A 134 2.65 13.64 -13.74
CA ILE A 134 2.02 14.53 -12.77
C ILE A 134 1.42 15.74 -13.50
N HIS A 135 0.27 16.19 -13.05
CA HIS A 135 -0.35 17.41 -13.54
C HIS A 135 0.53 18.64 -13.25
N ARG A 136 0.48 19.64 -14.12
CA ARG A 136 1.14 20.93 -13.87
C ARG A 136 0.27 21.78 -12.93
N PHE A 137 0.42 21.53 -11.63
CA PHE A 137 -0.37 22.20 -10.60
C PHE A 137 0.33 23.45 -10.00
N SER A 138 1.60 23.72 -10.39
CA SER A 138 2.39 24.82 -9.85
C SER A 138 3.55 25.20 -10.79
N PHE A 139 4.53 25.98 -10.25
CA PHE A 139 5.77 26.31 -10.94
C PHE A 139 6.62 25.06 -11.19
N ASP A 140 7.42 25.08 -12.27
CA ASP A 140 8.15 23.91 -12.74
C ASP A 140 9.09 23.31 -11.68
N HIS A 141 9.75 24.12 -10.85
CA HIS A 141 10.63 23.65 -9.78
C HIS A 141 9.86 22.90 -8.68
N VAL A 142 8.64 23.34 -8.34
CA VAL A 142 7.76 22.63 -7.37
C VAL A 142 7.26 21.33 -7.95
N VAL A 143 6.82 21.34 -9.21
CA VAL A 143 6.39 20.12 -9.91
C VAL A 143 7.53 19.13 -10.05
N ALA A 144 8.76 19.58 -10.37
CA ALA A 144 9.94 18.74 -10.44
C ALA A 144 10.25 18.06 -9.08
N LYS A 145 10.10 18.79 -7.98
CA LYS A 145 10.25 18.21 -6.64
C LYS A 145 9.14 17.18 -6.37
N ALA A 146 7.89 17.49 -6.67
CA ALA A 146 6.77 16.56 -6.49
C ALA A 146 6.97 15.24 -7.28
N LYS A 147 7.59 15.29 -8.47
CA LYS A 147 7.93 14.10 -9.28
C LYS A 147 8.89 13.12 -8.58
N THR A 148 9.54 13.50 -7.48
CA THR A 148 10.44 12.64 -6.70
C THR A 148 9.76 11.98 -5.49
N ILE A 149 8.48 12.21 -5.28
CA ILE A 149 7.71 11.69 -4.15
C ILE A 149 7.20 10.29 -4.45
N ASP A 150 7.24 9.40 -3.48
CA ASP A 150 6.94 7.98 -3.64
C ASP A 150 5.52 7.70 -4.11
N VAL A 151 4.51 8.37 -3.53
CA VAL A 151 3.11 8.30 -4.00
C VAL A 151 2.42 9.64 -3.78
N ILE A 152 1.70 10.11 -4.81
CA ILE A 152 0.81 11.27 -4.69
C ILE A 152 -0.60 10.88 -5.13
N TRP A 153 -1.58 11.33 -4.37
CA TRP A 153 -2.99 11.30 -4.77
C TRP A 153 -3.44 12.69 -5.19
N PHE A 154 -3.93 12.81 -6.40
CA PHE A 154 -4.55 14.03 -6.92
C PHE A 154 -6.08 13.94 -6.80
N ASN A 155 -6.70 15.04 -6.45
CA ASN A 155 -8.15 15.14 -6.41
C ASN A 155 -8.74 15.41 -7.82
N GLU A 156 -10.06 15.51 -7.91
CA GLU A 156 -10.79 15.78 -9.16
C GLU A 156 -10.44 17.12 -9.85
N ARG A 157 -9.73 18.00 -9.14
CA ARG A 157 -9.24 19.29 -9.66
C ARG A 157 -7.76 19.25 -10.02
N ASP A 158 -7.18 18.06 -10.15
CA ASP A 158 -5.77 17.81 -10.46
C ASP A 158 -4.78 18.43 -9.46
N MET A 159 -5.25 18.70 -8.21
CA MET A 159 -4.40 19.23 -7.14
C MET A 159 -3.93 18.10 -6.21
N PRO A 160 -2.68 18.20 -5.67
CA PRO A 160 -2.15 17.20 -4.74
C PRO A 160 -2.96 17.22 -3.43
N ALA A 161 -3.73 16.15 -3.18
CA ALA A 161 -4.57 16.00 -1.99
C ALA A 161 -3.86 15.25 -0.85
N SER A 162 -3.08 14.23 -1.18
CA SER A 162 -2.29 13.47 -0.21
C SER A 162 -0.95 13.08 -0.80
N VAL A 163 0.08 13.16 0.00
CA VAL A 163 1.49 12.99 -0.38
C VAL A 163 2.12 12.00 0.59
N PHE A 164 2.78 10.96 0.07
CA PHE A 164 3.30 9.84 0.87
C PHE A 164 4.77 9.61 0.56
N GLU A 165 5.57 9.41 1.60
CA GLU A 165 6.94 8.88 1.53
C GLU A 165 7.00 7.58 2.33
N VAL A 166 7.56 6.53 1.73
CA VAL A 166 7.71 5.20 2.34
C VAL A 166 9.15 5.04 2.78
N GLU A 167 9.40 4.89 4.07
CA GLU A 167 10.73 4.97 4.65
C GLU A 167 11.11 3.68 5.38
N HIS A 168 12.26 3.11 5.01
CA HIS A 168 12.83 1.93 5.69
C HIS A 168 14.01 2.32 6.56
N SER A 169 15.17 2.57 5.96
CA SER A 169 16.45 2.85 6.64
C SER A 169 16.96 4.27 6.39
N THR A 170 16.36 5.00 5.45
CA THR A 170 16.80 6.36 5.05
C THR A 170 16.47 7.42 6.10
N ASP A 171 17.18 8.57 6.05
CA ASP A 171 16.93 9.69 6.96
C ASP A 171 15.58 10.36 6.63
N LEU A 172 14.67 10.35 7.59
CA LEU A 172 13.35 10.98 7.51
C LEU A 172 13.39 12.49 7.19
N ARG A 173 14.54 13.15 7.37
CA ARG A 173 14.71 14.57 7.02
C ARG A 173 14.48 14.81 5.53
N ASN A 174 14.98 13.93 4.66
CA ASN A 174 14.86 14.10 3.22
C ASN A 174 13.38 14.11 2.79
N SER A 175 12.58 13.23 3.36
CA SER A 175 11.14 13.17 3.11
C SER A 175 10.40 14.36 3.67
N LEU A 176 10.76 14.81 4.89
CA LEU A 176 10.18 16.02 5.46
C LEU A 176 10.54 17.26 4.65
N LEU A 177 11.77 17.37 4.09
CA LEU A 177 12.15 18.47 3.19
C LEU A 177 11.32 18.49 1.91
N LYS A 178 11.01 17.34 1.32
CA LYS A 178 10.10 17.26 0.17
C LYS A 178 8.71 17.81 0.52
N PHE A 179 8.22 17.57 1.74
CA PHE A 179 6.94 18.09 2.20
C PHE A 179 6.96 19.61 2.43
N VAL A 180 8.09 20.17 2.90
CA VAL A 180 8.27 21.63 3.01
C VAL A 180 8.15 22.30 1.65
N GLU A 181 8.72 21.70 0.58
CA GLU A 181 8.58 22.22 -0.79
C GLU A 181 7.12 22.29 -1.29
N LEU A 182 6.22 21.55 -0.64
CA LEU A 182 4.79 21.50 -0.96
C LEU A 182 3.91 22.15 0.13
N GLN A 183 4.48 22.90 1.05
CA GLN A 183 3.79 23.45 2.21
C GLN A 183 2.62 24.40 1.85
N ASP A 184 2.67 25.07 0.71
CA ASP A 184 1.66 26.03 0.27
C ASP A 184 0.37 25.38 -0.26
N PHE A 185 0.41 24.08 -0.53
CA PHE A 185 -0.77 23.32 -0.97
C PHE A 185 -1.53 22.78 0.23
N ASN A 186 -2.86 22.68 0.11
CA ASN A 186 -3.72 22.07 1.11
C ASN A 186 -3.63 20.52 1.04
N SER A 187 -2.41 19.99 1.11
CA SER A 187 -2.13 18.56 1.04
C SER A 187 -1.99 17.95 2.43
N LYS A 188 -2.32 16.67 2.53
CA LYS A 188 -2.07 15.83 3.70
C LYS A 188 -0.76 15.10 3.50
N PHE A 189 0.20 15.24 4.39
CA PHE A 189 1.51 14.61 4.32
C PHE A 189 1.57 13.35 5.19
N ARG A 190 2.16 12.28 4.68
CA ARG A 190 2.27 11.00 5.38
C ARG A 190 3.66 10.39 5.21
N ILE A 191 4.30 10.11 6.35
CA ILE A 191 5.45 9.21 6.39
C ILE A 191 4.92 7.81 6.70
N VAL A 192 5.28 6.83 5.87
CA VAL A 192 4.90 5.43 6.03
C VAL A 192 6.15 4.63 6.38
N ALA A 193 6.21 4.06 7.58
CA ALA A 193 7.39 3.35 8.04
C ALA A 193 7.06 2.29 9.10
N ASP A 194 8.08 1.53 9.51
CA ASP A 194 7.96 0.61 10.64
C ASP A 194 7.68 1.37 11.95
N THR A 195 6.86 0.77 12.82
CA THR A 195 6.48 1.36 14.11
C THR A 195 7.70 1.69 15.00
N ALA A 196 8.81 0.98 14.85
CA ALA A 196 10.05 1.26 15.60
C ALA A 196 10.61 2.66 15.31
N ARG A 197 10.28 3.26 14.15
CA ARG A 197 10.74 4.60 13.75
C ARG A 197 9.88 5.75 14.28
N THR A 198 8.82 5.47 15.03
CA THR A 198 7.90 6.50 15.55
C THR A 198 8.64 7.56 16.39
N LYS A 199 9.56 7.14 17.26
CA LYS A 199 10.34 8.08 18.10
C LYS A 199 11.24 8.98 17.25
N GLU A 200 11.92 8.40 16.25
CA GLU A 200 12.75 9.15 15.31
C GLU A 200 11.92 10.18 14.55
N PHE A 201 10.76 9.77 14.02
CA PHE A 201 9.84 10.66 13.33
C PHE A 201 9.48 11.88 14.18
N HIS A 202 9.04 11.70 15.43
CA HIS A 202 8.68 12.81 16.31
C HIS A 202 9.88 13.71 16.60
N ALA A 203 11.06 13.15 16.84
CA ALA A 203 12.29 13.92 17.06
C ALA A 203 12.70 14.74 15.83
N ARG A 204 12.50 14.21 14.62
CA ARG A 204 12.81 14.98 13.39
C ARG A 204 11.76 16.06 13.12
N LEU A 205 10.48 15.72 13.25
CA LEU A 205 9.38 16.66 12.99
C LEU A 205 9.35 17.84 13.97
N SER A 206 9.90 17.67 15.18
CA SER A 206 9.99 18.75 16.19
C SER A 206 11.05 19.82 15.91
N LEU A 207 11.92 19.63 14.89
CA LEU A 207 12.88 20.64 14.50
C LEU A 207 12.19 21.88 13.90
N ASP A 208 12.68 23.09 14.24
CA ASP A 208 12.07 24.35 13.77
C ASP A 208 11.93 24.44 12.24
N ALA A 209 12.84 23.82 11.49
CA ALA A 209 12.77 23.74 10.03
C ALA A 209 11.46 23.12 9.50
N PHE A 210 10.83 22.25 10.27
CA PHE A 210 9.57 21.56 9.89
C PHE A 210 8.32 22.13 10.55
N ARG A 211 8.47 23.21 11.33
CA ARG A 211 7.35 23.89 12.00
C ARG A 211 6.19 24.24 11.07
N PRO A 212 6.43 24.73 9.81
CA PRO A 212 5.32 25.09 8.91
C PRO A 212 4.41 23.92 8.51
N ILE A 213 4.93 22.68 8.54
CA ILE A 213 4.20 21.48 8.13
C ILE A 213 3.82 20.56 9.31
N SER A 214 4.30 20.82 10.52
CA SER A 214 4.26 19.89 11.65
C SER A 214 2.86 19.39 12.01
N ASN A 215 1.84 20.25 11.88
CA ASN A 215 0.43 19.91 12.15
C ASN A 215 -0.24 19.09 11.03
N ARG A 216 0.36 19.03 9.84
CA ARG A 216 -0.18 18.35 8.65
C ARG A 216 0.49 17.02 8.35
N VAL A 217 1.70 16.80 8.90
CA VAL A 217 2.43 15.53 8.74
C VAL A 217 1.94 14.51 9.76
N LYS A 218 1.59 13.30 9.29
CA LYS A 218 1.22 12.18 10.14
C LYS A 218 2.11 10.99 9.84
N PHE A 219 2.43 10.23 10.88
CA PHE A 219 3.11 8.95 10.77
C PHE A 219 2.07 7.83 10.62
N TRP A 220 2.27 6.97 9.64
CA TRP A 220 1.49 5.75 9.46
C TRP A 220 2.42 4.56 9.52
N THR A 221 2.06 3.58 10.34
CA THR A 221 2.78 2.31 10.38
C THR A 221 2.43 1.46 9.17
N TYR A 222 3.30 0.51 8.83
CA TYR A 222 3.05 -0.49 7.80
C TYR A 222 1.76 -1.28 8.07
N GLU A 223 1.48 -1.61 9.34
CA GLU A 223 0.27 -2.29 9.76
C GLU A 223 -0.98 -1.44 9.50
N GLU A 224 -0.93 -0.14 9.80
CA GLU A 224 -2.05 0.78 9.56
C GLU A 224 -2.36 0.93 8.06
N VAL A 225 -1.33 1.00 7.21
CA VAL A 225 -1.52 1.05 5.74
C VAL A 225 -2.15 -0.25 5.24
N ALA A 226 -1.67 -1.41 5.69
CA ALA A 226 -2.23 -2.70 5.30
C ALA A 226 -3.68 -2.90 5.81
N ASP A 227 -3.98 -2.44 7.02
CA ASP A 227 -5.35 -2.49 7.58
C ASP A 227 -6.28 -1.55 6.83
N LEU A 228 -5.83 -0.33 6.50
CA LEU A 228 -6.57 0.62 5.67
C LEU A 228 -6.86 0.05 4.28
N HIS A 229 -5.86 -0.57 3.63
CA HIS A 229 -6.03 -1.24 2.34
C HIS A 229 -7.10 -2.32 2.40
N SER A 230 -7.01 -3.21 3.39
CA SER A 230 -7.98 -4.29 3.59
C SER A 230 -9.41 -3.77 3.82
N LYS A 231 -9.58 -2.74 4.65
CA LYS A 231 -10.89 -2.14 4.96
C LYS A 231 -11.46 -1.38 3.76
N THR A 232 -10.63 -0.63 3.03
CA THR A 232 -11.04 0.08 1.81
C THR A 232 -11.51 -0.91 0.74
N SER A 233 -10.78 -2.01 0.55
CA SER A 233 -11.16 -3.07 -0.38
C SER A 233 -12.43 -3.81 0.04
N ALA A 234 -12.64 -4.02 1.35
CA ALA A 234 -13.87 -4.63 1.86
C ALA A 234 -15.09 -3.72 1.64
N LEU A 235 -14.93 -2.40 1.87
CA LEU A 235 -15.98 -1.42 1.59
C LEU A 235 -16.35 -1.42 0.11
N ALA A 236 -15.37 -1.33 -0.78
CA ALA A 236 -15.61 -1.38 -2.22
C ALA A 236 -16.33 -2.65 -2.67
N ALA A 237 -16.02 -3.80 -2.04
CA ALA A 237 -16.72 -5.05 -2.34
C ALA A 237 -18.20 -5.04 -1.89
N VAL A 238 -18.51 -4.30 -0.83
CA VAL A 238 -19.91 -4.09 -0.38
C VAL A 238 -20.63 -3.11 -1.31
N GLU A 239 -20.01 -1.98 -1.64
CA GLU A 239 -20.56 -0.95 -2.54
C GLU A 239 -20.88 -1.54 -3.92
N ALA A 240 -19.98 -2.33 -4.48
CA ALA A 240 -20.19 -3.03 -5.76
C ALA A 240 -21.39 -3.99 -5.74
N LYS A 241 -21.74 -4.56 -4.57
CA LYS A 241 -22.93 -5.40 -4.40
C LYS A 241 -24.22 -4.59 -4.36
N LEU A 242 -24.14 -3.33 -3.91
CA LEU A 242 -25.27 -2.42 -3.74
C LEU A 242 -25.44 -1.51 -4.97
N GLU A 243 -24.60 -1.69 -6.01
CA GLU A 243 -24.61 -0.88 -7.23
C GLU A 243 -24.44 0.62 -6.98
N LEU A 244 -23.61 0.98 -5.96
CA LEU A 244 -23.29 2.34 -5.53
C LEU A 244 -22.03 2.89 -6.21
#